data_8501e27e585d8a46e07dc24c1d05a881
#
_entry.id   8501e27e585d8a46e07dc24c1d05a881
#
_cell.length_a   1.000
_cell.length_b   1.000
_cell.length_c   1.000
_cell.angle_alpha   90.00
_cell.angle_beta   90.00
_cell.angle_gamma   90.00
#
_symmetry.space_group_name_H-M   'P 1'
#
loop_
_entity.id
_entity.type
_entity.pdbx_description
1 polymer ?
#
loop_
_entity_poly.entity_id
_entity_poly.type
_entity_poly.pdbx_seq_one_letter_code
_entity_poly.pdbx_strand_id
1 'polypeptide(L)'
;DEYNGSKRWLSLGPISFQPSEFAKVAVILYLSCVISNQARKMEKFTTLVKVMLPVLPVVGLVGASNLSTAIIILGIAAALVFVASPKYAQFLGMGAAAAGFMGIFLALESYRLERLAIWRNPEKYEKGYQTLQGLYAIGSGGLFGRGLGKSVQKLGFLPEAQNDMIFSIICEELGLVGASLIILLFLILIWRFFVIATHAKDLTGALIATGAMAHMMIQVILNIAVVTNSIPNTGITLPFISYGGTSVVFLLLEMGLVLSVSNLVE
;
A
#
# COMPACT_ATOMS: atom_id res chain seq x y z
N ASP A 1 -20.93 0.41 -8.25
CA ASP A 1 -20.68 1.39 -9.32
C ASP A 1 -19.36 1.07 -10.01
N GLU A 2 -19.35 1.24 -11.30
CA GLU A 2 -18.19 1.02 -12.15
C GLU A 2 -17.44 2.35 -12.30
N TYR A 3 -16.28 2.47 -11.65
CA TYR A 3 -15.40 3.64 -11.78
C TYR A 3 -14.18 3.24 -12.61
N ASN A 4 -13.90 3.93 -13.70
CA ASN A 4 -12.78 3.66 -14.61
C ASN A 4 -12.68 2.18 -15.07
N GLY A 5 -13.84 1.54 -15.40
CA GLY A 5 -13.90 0.18 -15.94
C GLY A 5 -13.70 -0.93 -14.89
N SER A 6 -13.77 -0.64 -13.59
CA SER A 6 -13.67 -1.67 -12.55
C SER A 6 -14.66 -1.46 -11.40
N LYS A 7 -15.32 -2.56 -11.00
CA LYS A 7 -16.27 -2.59 -9.88
C LYS A 7 -15.53 -2.79 -8.56
N ARG A 8 -14.99 -1.70 -8.00
CA ARG A 8 -14.18 -1.73 -6.76
C ARG A 8 -14.89 -1.10 -5.56
N TRP A 9 -15.98 -0.40 -5.81
CA TRP A 9 -16.69 0.38 -4.83
C TRP A 9 -18.12 -0.13 -4.63
N LEU A 10 -18.51 -0.29 -3.38
CA LEU A 10 -19.89 -0.55 -2.97
C LEU A 10 -20.53 0.78 -2.56
N SER A 11 -21.57 1.18 -3.25
CA SER A 11 -22.35 2.37 -2.89
C SER A 11 -23.44 1.98 -1.87
N LEU A 12 -23.32 2.52 -0.68
CA LEU A 12 -24.32 2.42 0.39
C LEU A 12 -24.97 3.79 0.59
N GLY A 13 -25.84 4.18 -0.33
CA GLY A 13 -26.44 5.52 -0.36
C GLY A 13 -25.40 6.59 -0.65
N PRO A 14 -25.23 7.63 0.20
CA PRO A 14 -24.24 8.68 -0.02
C PRO A 14 -22.80 8.28 0.28
N ILE A 15 -22.57 7.09 0.85
CA ILE A 15 -21.24 6.61 1.26
C ILE A 15 -20.75 5.57 0.27
N SER A 16 -19.58 5.78 -0.30
CA SER A 16 -18.87 4.76 -1.08
C SER A 16 -17.90 4.00 -0.18
N PHE A 17 -18.00 2.69 -0.19
CA PHE A 17 -17.19 1.78 0.60
C PHE A 17 -16.29 0.93 -0.30
N GLN A 18 -15.00 0.86 0.01
CA GLN A 18 -14.06 0.00 -0.71
C GLN A 18 -13.71 -1.22 0.14
N PRO A 19 -14.22 -2.42 -0.20
CA PRO A 19 -14.01 -3.64 0.60
C PRO A 19 -12.55 -4.02 0.81
N SER A 20 -11.68 -3.66 -0.11
CA SER A 20 -10.25 -3.97 0.01
C SER A 20 -9.54 -3.18 1.12
N GLU A 21 -10.04 -2.00 1.50
CA GLU A 21 -9.53 -1.25 2.65
C GLU A 21 -9.81 -2.00 3.95
N PHE A 22 -11.05 -2.50 4.10
CA PHE A 22 -11.41 -3.37 5.22
C PHE A 22 -10.58 -4.66 5.24
N ALA A 23 -10.36 -5.28 4.07
CA ALA A 23 -9.61 -6.54 3.96
C ALA A 23 -8.18 -6.41 4.51
N LYS A 24 -7.50 -5.26 4.31
CA LYS A 24 -6.15 -5.03 4.85
C LYS A 24 -6.15 -5.10 6.38
N VAL A 25 -7.07 -4.38 7.03
CA VAL A 25 -7.21 -4.38 8.49
C VAL A 25 -7.60 -5.76 9.02
N ALA A 26 -8.56 -6.42 8.37
CA ALA A 26 -9.01 -7.75 8.74
C ALA A 26 -7.87 -8.79 8.67
N VAL A 27 -7.02 -8.72 7.65
CA VAL A 27 -5.84 -9.60 7.51
C VAL A 27 -4.81 -9.30 8.60
N ILE A 28 -4.56 -8.04 8.94
CA ILE A 28 -3.66 -7.68 10.05
C ILE A 28 -4.16 -8.33 11.36
N LEU A 29 -5.42 -8.12 11.71
CA LEU A 29 -6.02 -8.65 12.95
C LEU A 29 -6.05 -10.17 12.96
N TYR A 30 -6.50 -10.79 11.87
CA TYR A 30 -6.57 -12.24 11.72
C TYR A 30 -5.20 -12.88 11.91
N LEU A 31 -4.20 -12.43 11.14
CA LEU A 31 -2.85 -13.01 11.20
C LEU A 31 -2.20 -12.75 12.57
N SER A 32 -2.35 -11.57 13.14
CA SER A 32 -1.80 -11.26 14.47
C SER A 32 -2.35 -12.20 15.54
N CYS A 33 -3.66 -12.47 15.53
CA CYS A 33 -4.31 -13.37 16.48
C CYS A 33 -3.87 -14.82 16.24
N VAL A 34 -3.94 -15.32 15.01
CA VAL A 34 -3.66 -16.74 14.71
C VAL A 34 -2.18 -17.06 14.88
N ILE A 35 -1.28 -16.19 14.47
CA ILE A 35 0.16 -16.37 14.64
C ILE A 35 0.53 -16.36 16.13
N SER A 36 0.00 -15.43 16.91
CA SER A 36 0.25 -15.34 18.35
C SER A 36 -0.17 -16.62 19.07
N ASN A 37 -1.36 -17.14 18.75
CA ASN A 37 -1.87 -18.40 19.33
C ASN A 37 -1.07 -19.64 18.91
N GLN A 38 -0.35 -19.58 17.80
CA GLN A 38 0.42 -20.70 17.25
C GLN A 38 1.93 -20.44 17.18
N ALA A 39 2.46 -19.43 17.90
CA ALA A 39 3.83 -18.96 17.78
C ALA A 39 4.87 -20.09 17.84
N ARG A 40 4.77 -21.01 18.81
CA ARG A 40 5.67 -22.15 18.96
C ARG A 40 5.62 -23.16 17.80
N LYS A 41 4.54 -23.15 17.00
CA LYS A 41 4.34 -24.08 15.88
C LYS A 41 4.70 -23.45 14.53
N MET A 42 5.01 -22.14 14.48
CA MET A 42 5.36 -21.42 13.26
C MET A 42 6.68 -21.91 12.61
N GLU A 43 7.49 -22.68 13.33
CA GLU A 43 8.66 -23.37 12.76
C GLU A 43 8.29 -24.42 11.69
N LYS A 44 7.06 -24.97 11.74
CA LYS A 44 6.59 -25.98 10.79
C LYS A 44 5.97 -25.33 9.58
N PHE A 45 6.47 -25.65 8.39
CA PHE A 45 5.93 -25.16 7.12
C PHE A 45 4.43 -25.44 6.95
N THR A 46 3.95 -26.60 7.45
CA THR A 46 2.54 -26.96 7.43
C THR A 46 1.66 -26.02 8.26
N THR A 47 2.17 -25.48 9.37
CA THR A 47 1.45 -24.48 10.18
C THR A 47 1.39 -23.15 9.44
N LEU A 48 2.49 -22.73 8.83
CA LEU A 48 2.56 -21.51 8.03
C LEU A 48 1.56 -21.56 6.87
N VAL A 49 1.50 -22.67 6.14
CA VAL A 49 0.50 -22.85 5.06
C VAL A 49 -0.93 -22.78 5.60
N LYS A 50 -1.22 -23.42 6.73
CA LYS A 50 -2.56 -23.36 7.36
C LYS A 50 -2.96 -21.96 7.78
N VAL A 51 -2.02 -21.17 8.29
CA VAL A 51 -2.23 -19.76 8.71
C VAL A 51 -2.48 -18.87 7.48
N MET A 52 -1.76 -19.10 6.39
CA MET A 52 -1.89 -18.33 5.16
C MET A 52 -3.09 -18.73 4.29
N LEU A 53 -3.58 -19.97 4.43
CA LEU A 53 -4.65 -20.51 3.58
C LEU A 53 -5.90 -19.63 3.54
N PRO A 54 -6.44 -19.06 4.65
CA PRO A 54 -7.59 -18.17 4.61
C PRO A 54 -7.31 -16.80 4.01
N VAL A 55 -6.04 -16.37 3.94
CA VAL A 55 -5.65 -15.09 3.32
C VAL A 55 -5.66 -15.20 1.80
N LEU A 56 -5.36 -16.39 1.24
CA LEU A 56 -5.26 -16.59 -0.22
C LEU A 56 -6.56 -16.28 -0.99
N PRO A 57 -7.76 -16.72 -0.53
CA PRO A 57 -9.01 -16.33 -1.17
C PRO A 57 -9.25 -14.81 -1.16
N VAL A 58 -8.90 -14.14 -0.07
CA VAL A 58 -9.02 -12.67 0.05
C VAL A 58 -8.09 -11.99 -0.97
N VAL A 59 -6.84 -12.44 -1.06
CA VAL A 59 -5.87 -11.95 -2.04
C VAL A 59 -6.34 -12.21 -3.47
N GLY A 60 -6.91 -13.40 -3.75
CA GLY A 60 -7.45 -13.77 -5.05
C GLY A 60 -8.62 -12.88 -5.47
N LEU A 61 -9.60 -12.69 -4.60
CA LEU A 61 -10.76 -11.83 -4.84
C LEU A 61 -10.36 -10.36 -5.05
N VAL A 62 -9.50 -9.83 -4.19
CA VAL A 62 -8.99 -8.46 -4.34
C VAL A 62 -8.13 -8.34 -5.59
N GLY A 63 -7.28 -9.32 -5.88
CA GLY A 63 -6.39 -9.33 -7.04
C GLY A 63 -7.12 -9.36 -8.38
N ALA A 64 -8.29 -9.99 -8.44
CA ALA A 64 -9.15 -9.98 -9.63
C ALA A 64 -9.58 -8.56 -10.02
N SER A 65 -9.83 -7.69 -9.04
CA SER A 65 -10.26 -6.30 -9.25
C SER A 65 -9.13 -5.27 -9.11
N ASN A 66 -8.14 -5.52 -8.23
CA ASN A 66 -7.03 -4.61 -7.95
C ASN A 66 -5.76 -5.40 -7.51
N LEU A 67 -4.90 -5.68 -8.49
CA LEU A 67 -3.63 -6.37 -8.26
C LEU A 67 -2.73 -5.64 -7.25
N SER A 68 -2.71 -4.32 -7.29
CA SER A 68 -1.84 -3.51 -6.43
C SER A 68 -2.21 -3.63 -4.96
N THR A 69 -3.51 -3.61 -4.65
CA THR A 69 -3.99 -3.82 -3.28
C THR A 69 -3.74 -5.27 -2.83
N ALA A 70 -3.86 -6.24 -3.73
CA ALA A 70 -3.51 -7.64 -3.43
C ALA A 70 -2.02 -7.78 -3.07
N ILE A 71 -1.13 -7.07 -3.76
CA ILE A 71 0.31 -7.02 -3.44
C ILE A 71 0.54 -6.41 -2.05
N ILE A 72 -0.19 -5.36 -1.68
CA ILE A 72 -0.12 -4.77 -0.34
C ILE A 72 -0.53 -5.80 0.71
N ILE A 73 -1.67 -6.50 0.52
CA ILE A 73 -2.15 -7.53 1.46
C ILE A 73 -1.13 -8.66 1.60
N LEU A 74 -0.55 -9.13 0.49
CA LEU A 74 0.51 -10.13 0.52
C LEU A 74 1.77 -9.62 1.24
N GLY A 75 2.15 -8.37 1.02
CA GLY A 75 3.28 -7.74 1.69
C GLY A 75 3.07 -7.62 3.20
N ILE A 76 1.87 -7.26 3.65
CA ILE A 76 1.48 -7.25 5.07
C ILE A 76 1.60 -8.67 5.65
N ALA A 77 1.00 -9.65 4.99
CA ALA A 77 1.04 -11.05 5.43
C ALA A 77 2.48 -11.59 5.49
N ALA A 78 3.29 -11.25 4.48
CA ALA A 78 4.70 -11.61 4.44
C ALA A 78 5.48 -11.00 5.61
N ALA A 79 5.27 -9.72 5.93
CA ALA A 79 5.93 -9.04 7.04
C ALA A 79 5.56 -9.68 8.39
N LEU A 80 4.28 -9.99 8.62
CA LEU A 80 3.81 -10.64 9.85
C LEU A 80 4.40 -12.05 10.02
N VAL A 81 4.42 -12.83 8.94
CA VAL A 81 5.02 -14.17 8.95
C VAL A 81 6.54 -14.07 9.16
N PHE A 82 7.21 -13.09 8.55
CA PHE A 82 8.65 -12.88 8.71
C PHE A 82 9.04 -12.64 10.18
N VAL A 83 8.31 -11.77 10.87
CA VAL A 83 8.55 -11.47 12.28
C VAL A 83 8.30 -12.69 13.17
N ALA A 84 7.33 -13.53 12.81
CA ALA A 84 6.90 -14.67 13.61
C ALA A 84 7.65 -15.98 13.32
N SER A 85 8.30 -16.11 12.16
CA SER A 85 8.97 -17.35 11.74
C SER A 85 10.48 -17.28 11.96
N PRO A 86 11.08 -18.24 12.70
CA PRO A 86 12.53 -18.27 12.90
C PRO A 86 13.30 -18.80 11.67
N LYS A 87 12.62 -19.31 10.62
CA LYS A 87 13.25 -19.98 9.48
C LYS A 87 13.15 -19.17 8.19
N TYR A 88 14.20 -18.43 7.87
CA TYR A 88 14.30 -17.65 6.61
C TYR A 88 14.12 -18.47 5.33
N ALA A 89 14.49 -19.76 5.33
CA ALA A 89 14.30 -20.62 4.17
C ALA A 89 12.83 -20.80 3.76
N GLN A 90 11.91 -20.83 4.73
CA GLN A 90 10.46 -20.88 4.46
C GLN A 90 9.99 -19.60 3.76
N PHE A 91 10.59 -18.47 4.12
CA PHE A 91 10.30 -17.18 3.53
C PHE A 91 10.76 -17.09 2.07
N LEU A 92 11.94 -17.63 1.77
CA LEU A 92 12.42 -17.73 0.39
C LEU A 92 11.49 -18.60 -0.47
N GLY A 93 10.99 -19.71 0.06
CA GLY A 93 10.02 -20.58 -0.62
C GLY A 93 8.70 -19.86 -0.90
N MET A 94 8.17 -19.09 0.06
CA MET A 94 6.98 -18.28 -0.12
C MET A 94 7.21 -17.15 -1.13
N GLY A 95 8.35 -16.48 -1.08
CA GLY A 95 8.72 -15.44 -2.04
C GLY A 95 8.81 -15.98 -3.46
N ALA A 96 9.41 -17.16 -3.65
CA ALA A 96 9.47 -17.83 -4.95
C ALA A 96 8.06 -18.23 -5.45
N ALA A 97 7.21 -18.76 -4.58
CA ALA A 97 5.82 -19.08 -4.92
C ALA A 97 5.01 -17.83 -5.29
N ALA A 98 5.16 -16.74 -4.54
CA ALA A 98 4.51 -15.46 -4.82
C ALA A 98 5.00 -14.85 -6.14
N ALA A 99 6.31 -14.92 -6.43
CA ALA A 99 6.89 -14.46 -7.69
C ALA A 99 6.40 -15.31 -8.87
N GLY A 100 6.33 -16.63 -8.72
CA GLY A 100 5.77 -17.53 -9.72
C GLY A 100 4.29 -17.25 -10.00
N PHE A 101 3.48 -17.08 -8.97
CA PHE A 101 2.08 -16.70 -9.09
C PHE A 101 1.92 -15.34 -9.80
N MET A 102 2.74 -14.35 -9.41
CA MET A 102 2.75 -13.03 -10.06
C MET A 102 3.12 -13.13 -11.54
N GLY A 103 4.12 -13.94 -11.90
CA GLY A 103 4.54 -14.16 -13.30
C GLY A 103 3.41 -14.77 -14.13
N ILE A 104 2.75 -15.81 -13.62
CA ILE A 104 1.59 -16.43 -14.27
C ILE A 104 0.46 -15.42 -14.41
N PHE A 105 0.15 -14.68 -13.33
CA PHE A 105 -0.93 -13.71 -13.31
C PHE A 105 -0.71 -12.53 -14.27
N LEU A 106 0.55 -12.11 -14.46
CA LEU A 106 0.91 -11.11 -15.47
C LEU A 106 0.79 -11.64 -16.90
N ALA A 107 1.14 -12.92 -17.12
CA ALA A 107 1.11 -13.53 -18.45
C ALA A 107 -0.32 -13.82 -18.95
N LEU A 108 -1.29 -14.01 -18.05
CA LEU A 108 -2.67 -14.37 -18.40
C LEU A 108 -3.48 -13.22 -19.03
N GLU A 109 -3.03 -11.95 -18.89
CA GLU A 109 -3.79 -10.80 -19.33
C GLU A 109 -2.95 -9.83 -20.17
N SER A 110 -3.24 -9.68 -21.45
CA SER A 110 -2.55 -8.79 -22.40
C SER A 110 -2.53 -7.31 -21.93
N TYR A 111 -3.59 -6.85 -21.27
CA TYR A 111 -3.72 -5.52 -20.69
C TYR A 111 -2.60 -5.19 -19.67
N ARG A 112 -2.10 -6.22 -18.94
CA ARG A 112 -1.03 -6.01 -17.95
C ARG A 112 0.33 -5.85 -18.61
N LEU A 113 0.54 -6.56 -19.72
CA LEU A 113 1.75 -6.39 -20.54
C LEU A 113 1.76 -5.01 -21.21
N GLU A 114 0.59 -4.50 -21.66
CA GLU A 114 0.46 -3.14 -22.18
C GLU A 114 0.91 -2.08 -21.14
N ARG A 115 0.58 -2.25 -19.85
CA ARG A 115 1.04 -1.34 -18.79
C ARG A 115 2.57 -1.29 -18.65
N LEU A 116 3.26 -2.41 -18.87
CA LEU A 116 4.73 -2.43 -18.86
C LEU A 116 5.31 -1.67 -20.05
N ALA A 117 4.69 -1.77 -21.23
CA ALA A 117 5.10 -1.02 -22.41
C ALA A 117 4.88 0.49 -22.23
N ILE A 118 3.73 0.89 -21.66
CA ILE A 118 3.39 2.29 -21.32
C ILE A 118 4.38 2.85 -20.30
N TRP A 119 4.68 2.08 -19.24
CA TRP A 119 5.64 2.48 -18.23
C TRP A 119 7.03 2.77 -18.80
N ARG A 120 7.49 1.93 -19.74
CA ARG A 120 8.82 2.08 -20.34
C ARG A 120 8.92 3.24 -21.32
N ASN A 121 7.83 3.58 -22.01
CA ASN A 121 7.78 4.65 -23.00
C ASN A 121 6.44 5.40 -22.89
N PRO A 122 6.18 6.15 -21.81
CA PRO A 122 4.88 6.77 -21.58
C PRO A 122 4.51 7.79 -22.68
N GLU A 123 5.49 8.42 -23.33
CA GLU A 123 5.28 9.40 -24.40
C GLU A 123 4.69 8.81 -25.69
N LYS A 124 4.75 7.46 -25.87
CA LYS A 124 4.24 6.80 -27.08
C LYS A 124 2.78 6.37 -26.98
N TYR A 125 2.18 6.50 -25.82
CA TYR A 125 0.84 6.00 -25.53
C TYR A 125 -0.05 7.06 -24.90
N GLU A 126 -1.29 7.18 -25.34
CA GLU A 126 -2.26 8.09 -24.71
C GLU A 126 -2.45 7.81 -23.22
N LYS A 127 -2.46 6.53 -22.84
CA LYS A 127 -2.55 6.12 -21.42
C LYS A 127 -1.32 6.47 -20.59
N GLY A 128 -0.21 6.87 -21.20
CA GLY A 128 0.99 7.40 -20.54
C GLY A 128 0.89 8.87 -20.13
N TYR A 129 -0.14 9.57 -20.61
CA TYR A 129 -0.36 11.00 -20.36
C TYR A 129 -0.33 11.34 -18.86
N GLN A 130 -1.02 10.57 -18.02
CA GLN A 130 -1.03 10.77 -16.56
C GLN A 130 0.38 10.72 -15.96
N THR A 131 1.18 9.74 -16.36
CA THR A 131 2.57 9.60 -15.89
C THR A 131 3.43 10.79 -16.32
N LEU A 132 3.31 11.24 -17.57
CA LEU A 132 4.07 12.38 -18.08
C LEU A 132 3.71 13.67 -17.34
N GLN A 133 2.42 13.95 -17.16
CA GLN A 133 1.98 15.14 -16.43
C GLN A 133 2.43 15.10 -14.96
N GLY A 134 2.43 13.92 -14.33
CA GLY A 134 2.98 13.73 -12.99
C GLY A 134 4.48 14.05 -12.92
N LEU A 135 5.27 13.58 -13.89
CA LEU A 135 6.70 13.88 -13.98
C LEU A 135 6.98 15.38 -14.27
N TYR A 136 6.15 16.01 -15.11
CA TYR A 136 6.23 17.46 -15.34
C TYR A 136 5.91 18.25 -14.07
N ALA A 137 4.93 17.83 -13.26
CA ALA A 137 4.64 18.43 -11.97
C ALA A 137 5.87 18.37 -11.06
N ILE A 138 6.47 17.18 -10.90
CA ILE A 138 7.69 17.00 -10.08
C ILE A 138 8.82 17.87 -10.57
N GLY A 139 9.14 17.83 -11.89
CA GLY A 139 10.24 18.57 -12.48
C GLY A 139 10.06 20.08 -12.38
N SER A 140 8.82 20.57 -12.48
CA SER A 140 8.52 22.00 -12.43
C SER A 140 8.58 22.62 -11.04
N GLY A 141 8.53 21.79 -9.97
CA GLY A 141 8.58 22.26 -8.59
C GLY A 141 9.95 22.74 -8.14
N GLY A 142 11.04 22.23 -8.72
CA GLY A 142 12.39 22.61 -8.32
C GLY A 142 12.67 22.35 -6.83
N LEU A 143 13.52 23.17 -6.20
CA LEU A 143 13.88 22.98 -4.79
C LEU A 143 12.79 23.45 -3.81
N PHE A 144 12.17 24.60 -4.06
CA PHE A 144 11.25 25.25 -3.11
C PHE A 144 9.79 25.26 -3.56
N GLY A 145 9.49 24.71 -4.74
CA GLY A 145 8.16 24.69 -5.31
C GLY A 145 7.72 26.03 -5.89
N ARG A 146 6.51 25.98 -6.50
CA ARG A 146 5.84 27.17 -7.05
C ARG A 146 5.03 27.95 -6.01
N GLY A 147 4.86 27.39 -4.81
CA GLY A 147 4.05 27.90 -3.73
C GLY A 147 2.73 27.15 -3.58
N LEU A 148 2.24 27.07 -2.34
CA LEU A 148 0.97 26.43 -1.99
C LEU A 148 -0.18 27.00 -2.83
N GLY A 149 -1.00 26.12 -3.37
CA GLY A 149 -2.15 26.48 -4.19
C GLY A 149 -1.81 26.86 -5.64
N LYS A 150 -0.52 26.93 -6.04
CA LYS A 150 -0.08 27.44 -7.34
C LYS A 150 0.31 26.33 -8.34
N SER A 151 -0.02 25.08 -8.07
CA SER A 151 0.15 24.02 -9.05
C SER A 151 -0.69 24.28 -10.29
N VAL A 152 -0.09 24.21 -11.47
CA VAL A 152 -0.76 24.28 -12.76
C VAL A 152 -1.35 22.92 -13.12
N GLN A 153 -0.65 21.86 -12.77
CA GLN A 153 -1.04 20.50 -13.13
C GLN A 153 -2.37 20.07 -12.50
N LYS A 154 -2.71 20.55 -11.30
CA LYS A 154 -4.00 20.26 -10.64
C LYS A 154 -5.20 20.92 -11.32
N LEU A 155 -5.00 21.91 -12.22
CA LEU A 155 -6.07 22.62 -12.91
C LEU A 155 -6.66 21.83 -14.10
N GLY A 156 -6.57 20.50 -14.08
CA GLY A 156 -7.16 19.62 -15.08
C GLY A 156 -6.16 19.00 -16.05
N PHE A 157 -4.87 19.32 -15.95
CA PHE A 157 -3.84 18.71 -16.77
C PHE A 157 -3.44 17.32 -16.26
N LEU A 158 -3.36 17.12 -14.94
CA LEU A 158 -3.02 15.85 -14.34
C LEU A 158 -4.29 15.10 -13.90
N PRO A 159 -4.64 13.96 -14.55
CA PRO A 159 -5.71 13.09 -14.07
C PRO A 159 -5.43 12.58 -12.67
N GLU A 160 -6.47 12.41 -11.85
CA GLU A 160 -6.40 11.88 -10.48
C GLU A 160 -5.38 12.63 -9.56
N ALA A 161 -5.21 13.92 -9.82
CA ALA A 161 -4.25 14.79 -9.11
C ALA A 161 -4.44 14.78 -7.58
N GLN A 162 -5.67 14.62 -7.10
CA GLN A 162 -6.02 14.57 -5.67
C GLN A 162 -5.99 13.16 -5.08
N ASN A 163 -5.88 12.13 -5.91
CA ASN A 163 -5.90 10.72 -5.50
C ASN A 163 -4.48 10.13 -5.50
N ASP A 164 -4.19 9.24 -6.44
CA ASP A 164 -2.92 8.52 -6.53
C ASP A 164 -1.73 9.39 -6.97
N MET A 165 -1.98 10.54 -7.61
CA MET A 165 -0.95 11.47 -8.10
C MET A 165 -0.72 12.70 -7.19
N ILE A 166 -1.30 12.72 -5.98
CA ILE A 166 -1.19 13.88 -5.08
C ILE A 166 0.26 14.24 -4.73
N PHE A 167 1.15 13.25 -4.66
CA PHE A 167 2.56 13.49 -4.36
C PHE A 167 3.26 14.30 -5.46
N SER A 168 2.86 14.16 -6.74
CA SER A 168 3.34 15.04 -7.83
C SER A 168 2.96 16.49 -7.60
N ILE A 169 1.71 16.74 -7.16
CA ILE A 169 1.23 18.09 -6.84
C ILE A 169 2.00 18.68 -5.66
N ILE A 170 2.27 17.88 -4.65
CA ILE A 170 3.11 18.28 -3.50
C ILE A 170 4.50 18.69 -3.98
N CYS A 171 5.10 17.92 -4.86
CA CYS A 171 6.40 18.26 -5.45
C CYS A 171 6.34 19.55 -6.26
N GLU A 172 5.27 19.81 -7.04
CA GLU A 172 5.11 21.04 -7.79
C GLU A 172 4.93 22.26 -6.87
N GLU A 173 4.11 22.16 -5.82
CA GLU A 173 3.79 23.28 -4.94
C GLU A 173 4.86 23.57 -3.90
N LEU A 174 5.45 22.53 -3.28
CA LEU A 174 6.40 22.65 -2.16
C LEU A 174 7.84 22.32 -2.55
N GLY A 175 8.07 21.84 -3.77
CA GLY A 175 9.38 21.47 -4.27
C GLY A 175 9.98 20.25 -3.58
N LEU A 176 11.27 20.03 -3.83
CA LEU A 176 12.02 18.92 -3.22
C LEU A 176 12.05 19.01 -1.70
N VAL A 177 12.15 20.22 -1.13
CA VAL A 177 12.19 20.43 0.32
C VAL A 177 10.88 19.98 0.95
N GLY A 178 9.73 20.39 0.41
CA GLY A 178 8.42 19.99 0.94
C GLY A 178 8.15 18.49 0.76
N ALA A 179 8.50 17.93 -0.40
CA ALA A 179 8.40 16.49 -0.64
C ALA A 179 9.25 15.68 0.34
N SER A 180 10.50 16.12 0.58
CA SER A 180 11.40 15.48 1.55
C SER A 180 10.87 15.57 2.98
N LEU A 181 10.26 16.68 3.37
CA LEU A 181 9.62 16.83 4.68
C LEU A 181 8.47 15.85 4.87
N ILE A 182 7.63 15.65 3.85
CA ILE A 182 6.52 14.68 3.92
C ILE A 182 7.06 13.25 4.04
N ILE A 183 8.08 12.90 3.26
CA ILE A 183 8.74 11.59 3.38
C ILE A 183 9.30 11.41 4.80
N LEU A 184 9.95 12.42 5.36
CA LEU A 184 10.49 12.38 6.71
C LEU A 184 9.38 12.16 7.76
N LEU A 185 8.22 12.80 7.62
CA LEU A 185 7.08 12.58 8.51
C LEU A 185 6.58 11.12 8.44
N PHE A 186 6.50 10.53 7.26
CA PHE A 186 6.18 9.10 7.13
C PHE A 186 7.24 8.21 7.77
N LEU A 187 8.53 8.52 7.60
CA LEU A 187 9.62 7.76 8.25
C LEU A 187 9.53 7.83 9.78
N ILE A 188 9.21 9.00 10.34
CA ILE A 188 9.00 9.17 11.78
C ILE A 188 7.79 8.35 12.24
N LEU A 189 6.69 8.35 11.50
CA LEU A 189 5.51 7.55 11.82
C LEU A 189 5.81 6.05 11.81
N ILE A 190 6.48 5.56 10.75
CA ILE A 190 6.91 4.16 10.63
C ILE A 190 7.86 3.78 11.76
N TRP A 191 8.80 4.65 12.10
CA TRP A 191 9.70 4.47 13.24
C TRP A 191 8.93 4.36 14.57
N ARG A 192 7.91 5.18 14.79
CA ARG A 192 7.06 5.08 15.99
C ARG A 192 6.33 3.74 16.06
N PHE A 193 5.82 3.24 14.94
CA PHE A 193 5.20 1.90 14.90
C PHE A 193 6.20 0.81 15.23
N PHE A 194 7.42 0.89 14.71
CA PHE A 194 8.50 -0.03 15.04
C PHE A 194 8.81 -0.04 16.53
N VAL A 195 8.92 1.14 17.14
CA VAL A 195 9.15 1.26 18.59
C VAL A 195 8.01 0.63 19.39
N ILE A 196 6.74 0.89 19.02
CA ILE A 196 5.57 0.29 19.68
C ILE A 196 5.59 -1.24 19.52
N ALA A 197 5.87 -1.74 18.32
CA ALA A 197 5.93 -3.17 18.04
C ALA A 197 6.99 -3.89 18.89
N THR A 198 8.16 -3.27 19.06
CA THR A 198 9.27 -3.86 19.82
C THR A 198 9.10 -3.81 21.33
N HIS A 199 8.25 -2.91 21.84
CA HIS A 199 7.99 -2.76 23.28
C HIS A 199 6.61 -3.28 23.70
N ALA A 200 5.84 -3.85 22.79
CA ALA A 200 4.50 -4.39 23.08
C ALA A 200 4.60 -5.54 24.12
N LYS A 201 3.68 -5.53 25.09
CA LYS A 201 3.65 -6.54 26.21
C LYS A 201 3.36 -7.96 25.73
N ASP A 202 2.61 -8.10 24.64
CA ASP A 202 2.21 -9.38 24.09
C ASP A 202 2.51 -9.47 22.60
N LEU A 203 2.61 -10.70 22.10
CA LEU A 203 2.93 -10.95 20.70
C LEU A 203 1.80 -10.47 19.76
N THR A 204 0.55 -10.49 20.20
CA THR A 204 -0.58 -10.03 19.38
C THR A 204 -0.47 -8.54 19.10
N GLY A 205 -0.23 -7.74 20.15
CA GLY A 205 0.00 -6.30 20.01
C GLY A 205 1.21 -5.97 19.14
N ALA A 206 2.33 -6.69 19.35
CA ALA A 206 3.54 -6.54 18.53
C ALA A 206 3.24 -6.79 17.04
N LEU A 207 2.47 -7.84 16.74
CA LEU A 207 2.10 -8.18 15.35
C LEU A 207 1.10 -7.17 14.76
N ILE A 208 0.13 -6.66 15.54
CA ILE A 208 -0.78 -5.60 15.07
C ILE A 208 0.01 -4.35 14.68
N ALA A 209 0.90 -3.88 15.54
CA ALA A 209 1.74 -2.71 15.25
C ALA A 209 2.67 -2.96 14.05
N THR A 210 3.23 -4.17 13.92
CA THR A 210 4.04 -4.59 12.76
C THR A 210 3.21 -4.60 11.48
N GLY A 211 1.98 -5.11 11.51
CA GLY A 211 1.09 -5.16 10.36
C GLY A 211 0.71 -3.76 9.84
N ALA A 212 0.35 -2.86 10.76
CA ALA A 212 0.07 -1.45 10.44
C ALA A 212 1.32 -0.74 9.90
N MET A 213 2.49 -0.98 10.51
CA MET A 213 3.78 -0.48 10.01
C MET A 213 4.06 -0.95 8.59
N ALA A 214 3.91 -2.24 8.32
CA ALA A 214 4.14 -2.83 7.00
C ALA A 214 3.17 -2.28 5.96
N HIS A 215 1.87 -2.16 6.29
CA HIS A 215 0.88 -1.55 5.43
C HIS A 215 1.29 -0.12 5.04
N MET A 216 1.56 0.73 6.02
CA MET A 216 1.95 2.12 5.82
C MET A 216 3.21 2.24 4.95
N MET A 217 4.25 1.48 5.29
CA MET A 217 5.53 1.50 4.58
C MET A 217 5.37 1.08 3.12
N ILE A 218 4.70 -0.05 2.87
CA ILE A 218 4.51 -0.58 1.51
C ILE A 218 3.69 0.41 0.67
N GLN A 219 2.61 0.96 1.22
CA GLN A 219 1.73 1.86 0.49
C GLN A 219 2.43 3.19 0.12
N VAL A 220 3.20 3.77 1.04
CA VAL A 220 4.00 4.99 0.79
C VAL A 220 5.07 4.73 -0.26
N ILE A 221 5.84 3.64 -0.13
CA ILE A 221 6.90 3.29 -1.09
C ILE A 221 6.30 3.07 -2.49
N LEU A 222 5.20 2.31 -2.59
CA LEU A 222 4.57 2.03 -3.87
C LEU A 222 4.00 3.31 -4.52
N ASN A 223 3.35 4.20 -3.76
CA ASN A 223 2.85 5.46 -4.30
C ASN A 223 4.00 6.32 -4.85
N ILE A 224 5.06 6.55 -4.05
CA ILE A 224 6.22 7.35 -4.49
C ILE A 224 6.89 6.71 -5.71
N ALA A 225 7.06 5.39 -5.73
CA ALA A 225 7.65 4.68 -6.86
C ALA A 225 6.81 4.79 -8.14
N VAL A 226 5.48 4.79 -8.04
CA VAL A 226 4.57 5.04 -9.18
C VAL A 226 4.70 6.46 -9.68
N VAL A 227 4.59 7.42 -8.79
CA VAL A 227 4.59 8.85 -9.13
C VAL A 227 5.91 9.30 -9.75
N THR A 228 7.04 8.70 -9.33
CA THR A 228 8.37 8.91 -9.92
C THR A 228 8.64 8.04 -11.15
N ASN A 229 7.63 7.30 -11.64
CA ASN A 229 7.76 6.37 -12.75
C ASN A 229 8.86 5.31 -12.56
N SER A 230 9.18 4.95 -11.31
CA SER A 230 10.11 3.85 -11.00
C SER A 230 9.48 2.48 -11.20
N ILE A 231 8.15 2.39 -11.10
CA ILE A 231 7.31 1.21 -11.40
C ILE A 231 6.08 1.61 -12.22
N PRO A 232 5.42 0.66 -12.89
CA PRO A 232 4.19 0.94 -13.64
C PRO A 232 3.10 1.56 -12.76
N ASN A 233 2.25 2.43 -13.35
CA ASN A 233 1.13 3.05 -12.64
C ASN A 233 0.17 1.99 -12.09
N THR A 234 -0.13 2.08 -10.79
CA THR A 234 -0.92 1.10 -10.04
C THR A 234 -2.17 1.67 -9.38
N GLY A 235 -2.33 3.00 -9.34
CA GLY A 235 -3.46 3.67 -8.71
C GLY A 235 -3.50 3.51 -7.18
N ILE A 236 -2.35 3.37 -6.53
CA ILE A 236 -2.23 3.31 -5.06
C ILE A 236 -2.20 4.73 -4.51
N THR A 237 -3.08 5.01 -3.54
CA THR A 237 -3.17 6.31 -2.86
C THR A 237 -2.07 6.49 -1.82
N LEU A 238 -1.69 7.75 -1.55
CA LEU A 238 -0.77 8.10 -0.46
C LEU A 238 -1.55 8.18 0.87
N PRO A 239 -1.18 7.41 1.91
CA PRO A 239 -1.90 7.36 3.17
C PRO A 239 -2.12 8.75 3.78
N PHE A 240 -3.31 9.02 4.32
CA PHE A 240 -3.74 10.27 4.96
C PHE A 240 -3.79 11.52 4.06
N ILE A 241 -3.05 11.57 2.97
CA ILE A 241 -2.89 12.76 2.12
C ILE A 241 -3.81 12.68 0.90
N SER A 242 -3.91 11.51 0.27
CA SER A 242 -4.80 11.30 -0.86
C SER A 242 -6.26 11.45 -0.48
N TYR A 243 -7.05 12.01 -1.39
CA TYR A 243 -8.49 12.07 -1.23
C TYR A 243 -9.09 10.66 -1.23
N GLY A 244 -9.87 10.34 -0.19
CA GLY A 244 -10.54 9.04 -0.08
C GLY A 244 -11.13 8.81 1.31
N GLY A 245 -12.44 9.08 1.49
CA GLY A 245 -13.10 9.00 2.80
C GLY A 245 -12.97 7.61 3.45
N THR A 246 -13.22 6.54 2.70
CA THR A 246 -13.14 5.16 3.21
C THR A 246 -11.72 4.80 3.62
N SER A 247 -10.71 5.15 2.82
CA SER A 247 -9.31 4.87 3.12
C SER A 247 -8.88 5.55 4.42
N VAL A 248 -9.25 6.82 4.61
CA VAL A 248 -8.92 7.57 5.83
C VAL A 248 -9.55 6.93 7.07
N VAL A 249 -10.82 6.48 7.00
CA VAL A 249 -11.48 5.81 8.12
C VAL A 249 -10.72 4.55 8.55
N PHE A 250 -10.32 3.70 7.60
CA PHE A 250 -9.57 2.48 7.94
C PHE A 250 -8.15 2.76 8.42
N LEU A 251 -7.48 3.78 7.87
CA LEU A 251 -6.18 4.22 8.38
C LEU A 251 -6.29 4.73 9.82
N LEU A 252 -7.32 5.52 10.14
CA LEU A 252 -7.56 5.98 11.51
C LEU A 252 -7.90 4.82 12.45
N LEU A 253 -8.63 3.82 11.98
CA LEU A 253 -8.88 2.58 12.75
C LEU A 253 -7.58 1.84 13.04
N GLU A 254 -6.69 1.70 12.07
CA GLU A 254 -5.35 1.12 12.29
C GLU A 254 -4.53 1.94 13.30
N MET A 255 -4.59 3.28 13.20
CA MET A 255 -3.94 4.16 14.21
C MET A 255 -4.51 3.91 15.61
N GLY A 256 -5.84 3.79 15.73
CA GLY A 256 -6.50 3.48 16.99
C GLY A 256 -6.03 2.15 17.59
N LEU A 257 -5.88 1.11 16.75
CA LEU A 257 -5.34 -0.19 17.18
C LEU A 257 -3.89 -0.06 17.68
N VAL A 258 -3.02 0.64 16.94
CA VAL A 258 -1.63 0.84 17.35
C VAL A 258 -1.53 1.68 18.63
N LEU A 259 -2.37 2.72 18.78
CA LEU A 259 -2.43 3.51 20.01
C LEU A 259 -2.92 2.69 21.21
N SER A 260 -3.89 1.78 20.99
CA SER A 260 -4.32 0.85 22.04
C SER A 260 -3.18 -0.06 22.50
N VAL A 261 -2.37 -0.57 21.57
CA VAL A 261 -1.15 -1.34 21.91
C VAL A 261 -0.16 -0.46 22.69
N SER A 262 0.06 0.78 22.24
CA SER A 262 0.99 1.72 22.88
C SER A 262 0.61 2.01 24.34
N ASN A 263 -0.69 2.17 24.62
CA ASN A 263 -1.17 2.41 25.99
C ASN A 263 -0.92 1.22 26.94
N LEU A 264 -0.73 0.04 26.41
CA LEU A 264 -0.41 -1.15 27.20
C LEU A 264 1.10 -1.31 27.43
N VAL A 265 1.94 -0.49 26.78
CA VAL A 265 3.40 -0.55 26.91
C VAL A 265 3.87 0.04 28.24
N GLU A 266 3.14 0.99 28.81
CA GLU A 266 3.37 1.56 30.15
C GLU A 266 2.88 0.58 31.23
#